data_1d43eb425dc749e17895038821218466
#
_entry.id   1d43eb425dc749e17895038821218466
#
_cell.length_a   1.000
_cell.length_b   1.000
_cell.length_c   1.000
_cell.angle_alpha   90.00
_cell.angle_beta   90.00
_cell.angle_gamma   90.00
#
_symmetry.space_group_name_H-M   'P 1'
#
loop_
_entity.id
_entity.type
_entity.pdbx_description
1 polymer ?
#
loop_
_entity_poly.entity_id
_entity_poly.type
_entity_poly.pdbx_seq_one_letter_code
_entity_poly.pdbx_strand_id
1 'polypeptide(L)'
;LPIYGSMTAHRYDTLDTLRGVAAVMVMLFHLASRQKTEHLLPHGYLAVDFFFILSGVVLAHAYEGRFGQGLDGRGFVLRRLIRLYPLVLAGALLGLAVRLAKYLVEPASVDPLAQVLVAGLLNAALVPMPYGSELTGRALFPTDGPLWSLFFEVLANLAWVALLVRRKTPLLLVVLLVAALLDAYCIRHYGTANVGSDRDTFFAALPRVTYGFVAGVLL
;
A
#
# COMPACT_ATOMS: atom_id res chain seq x y z
N LEU A 1 8.70 -25.00 -35.39
CA LEU A 1 8.76 -23.64 -34.83
C LEU A 1 7.35 -23.18 -34.49
N PRO A 2 6.93 -23.07 -33.26
CA PRO A 2 5.65 -22.48 -32.92
C PRO A 2 5.80 -20.96 -32.88
N ILE A 3 4.97 -20.30 -33.64
CA ILE A 3 4.79 -18.86 -33.69
C ILE A 3 4.09 -18.44 -32.36
N TYR A 4 4.83 -17.90 -31.41
CA TYR A 4 4.25 -17.24 -30.24
C TYR A 4 3.64 -15.91 -30.68
N GLY A 5 2.34 -15.91 -30.91
CA GLY A 5 1.56 -14.73 -31.23
C GLY A 5 1.53 -13.72 -30.10
N SER A 6 1.81 -12.50 -30.43
CA SER A 6 1.89 -11.28 -29.60
C SER A 6 0.51 -10.79 -29.12
N MET A 7 -0.22 -11.55 -28.30
CA MET A 7 -1.56 -11.14 -27.83
C MET A 7 -1.63 -10.55 -26.41
N THR A 8 -0.51 -10.31 -25.74
CA THR A 8 -0.53 -9.94 -24.32
C THR A 8 -0.10 -8.50 -23.99
N ALA A 9 0.47 -7.74 -24.94
CA ALA A 9 1.01 -6.42 -24.65
C ALA A 9 -0.07 -5.33 -24.48
N HIS A 10 -1.14 -5.37 -25.25
CA HIS A 10 -2.09 -4.24 -25.32
C HIS A 10 -3.03 -4.08 -24.11
N ARG A 11 -3.22 -5.10 -23.29
CA ARG A 11 -4.21 -5.12 -22.22
C ARG A 11 -3.74 -4.48 -20.92
N TYR A 12 -2.43 -4.30 -20.75
CA TYR A 12 -1.82 -3.75 -19.54
C TYR A 12 -1.45 -2.26 -19.65
N ASP A 13 -1.31 -1.73 -20.85
CA ASP A 13 -0.90 -0.33 -21.06
C ASP A 13 -1.87 0.68 -20.40
N THR A 14 -3.17 0.41 -20.51
CA THR A 14 -4.20 1.26 -19.86
C THR A 14 -4.10 1.21 -18.33
N LEU A 15 -3.89 0.02 -17.75
CA LEU A 15 -3.74 -0.12 -16.30
C LEU A 15 -2.46 0.54 -15.80
N ASP A 16 -1.38 0.45 -16.57
CA ASP A 16 -0.10 1.08 -16.21
C ASP A 16 -0.19 2.61 -16.35
N THR A 17 -0.92 3.12 -17.35
CA THR A 17 -1.23 4.55 -17.46
C THR A 17 -2.05 5.05 -16.27
N LEU A 18 -3.10 4.32 -15.89
CA LEU A 18 -3.92 4.66 -14.72
C LEU A 18 -3.12 4.63 -13.42
N ARG A 19 -2.18 3.69 -13.27
CA ARG A 19 -1.23 3.67 -12.14
C ARG A 19 -0.35 4.91 -12.12
N GLY A 20 0.14 5.34 -13.28
CA GLY A 20 0.94 6.56 -13.40
C GLY A 20 0.16 7.79 -12.93
N VAL A 21 -1.09 7.93 -13.38
CA VAL A 21 -1.98 9.03 -12.95
C VAL A 21 -2.22 8.98 -11.44
N ALA A 22 -2.54 7.80 -10.89
CA ALA A 22 -2.76 7.64 -9.46
C ALA A 22 -1.50 7.96 -8.64
N ALA A 23 -0.31 7.57 -9.12
CA ALA A 23 0.96 7.90 -8.46
C ALA A 23 1.21 9.41 -8.41
N VAL A 24 0.94 10.14 -9.51
CA VAL A 24 1.01 11.60 -9.55
C VAL A 24 0.01 12.22 -8.57
N MET A 25 -1.21 11.69 -8.50
CA MET A 25 -2.23 12.17 -7.55
C MET A 25 -1.79 11.99 -6.09
N VAL A 26 -1.21 10.84 -5.73
CA VAL A 26 -0.66 10.60 -4.39
C VAL A 26 0.48 11.57 -4.08
N MET A 27 1.38 11.80 -5.04
CA MET A 27 2.49 12.74 -4.88
C MET A 27 1.96 14.18 -4.64
N LEU A 28 1.01 14.63 -5.45
CA LEU A 28 0.41 15.94 -5.31
C LEU A 28 -0.36 16.09 -3.99
N PHE A 29 -1.06 15.04 -3.55
CA PHE A 29 -1.73 15.02 -2.25
C PHE A 29 -0.75 15.22 -1.10
N HIS A 30 0.36 14.49 -1.08
CA HIS A 30 1.38 14.63 -0.04
C HIS A 30 2.09 15.99 -0.09
N LEU A 31 2.29 16.55 -1.29
CA LEU A 31 2.85 17.89 -1.45
C LEU A 31 1.89 18.95 -0.91
N ALA A 32 0.60 18.85 -1.26
CA ALA A 32 -0.44 19.76 -0.78
C ALA A 32 -0.56 19.70 0.75
N SER A 33 -0.51 18.50 1.33
CA SER A 33 -0.54 18.32 2.78
C SER A 33 0.66 18.97 3.47
N ARG A 34 1.86 18.83 2.94
CA ARG A 34 3.06 19.48 3.49
C ARG A 34 3.01 21.02 3.39
N GLN A 35 2.38 21.56 2.36
CA GLN A 35 2.22 23.00 2.15
C GLN A 35 0.96 23.59 2.80
N LYS A 36 0.19 22.77 3.54
CA LYS A 36 -1.09 23.16 4.16
C LYS A 36 -2.11 23.68 3.15
N THR A 37 -2.09 23.09 1.94
CA THR A 37 -2.99 23.40 0.83
C THR A 37 -3.89 22.19 0.49
N GLU A 38 -4.23 21.38 1.50
CA GLU A 38 -5.05 20.17 1.35
C GLU A 38 -6.41 20.44 0.73
N HIS A 39 -6.93 21.66 0.89
CA HIS A 39 -8.19 22.09 0.29
C HIS A 39 -8.19 22.03 -1.25
N LEU A 40 -7.02 22.02 -1.89
CA LEU A 40 -6.89 21.86 -3.34
C LEU A 40 -7.08 20.40 -3.81
N LEU A 41 -6.81 19.45 -2.92
CA LEU A 41 -6.91 18.01 -3.20
C LEU A 41 -7.49 17.26 -1.99
N PRO A 42 -8.70 17.62 -1.53
CA PRO A 42 -9.27 17.12 -0.26
C PRO A 42 -9.46 15.60 -0.25
N HIS A 43 -9.58 14.97 -1.41
CA HIS A 43 -9.79 13.53 -1.59
C HIS A 43 -8.64 12.83 -2.33
N GLY A 44 -7.46 13.45 -2.41
CA GLY A 44 -6.29 12.85 -3.08
C GLY A 44 -5.83 11.52 -2.49
N TYR A 45 -6.14 11.26 -1.22
CA TYR A 45 -5.90 9.97 -0.57
C TYR A 45 -6.66 8.79 -1.21
N LEU A 46 -7.76 9.03 -1.94
CA LEU A 46 -8.50 7.99 -2.66
C LEU A 46 -7.70 7.37 -3.81
N ALA A 47 -6.65 8.02 -4.28
CA ALA A 47 -5.73 7.43 -5.24
C ALA A 47 -5.03 6.18 -4.67
N VAL A 48 -4.87 6.08 -3.35
CA VAL A 48 -4.35 4.87 -2.68
C VAL A 48 -5.37 3.74 -2.75
N ASP A 49 -6.67 4.02 -2.56
CA ASP A 49 -7.73 3.02 -2.69
C ASP A 49 -7.79 2.45 -4.11
N PHE A 50 -7.58 3.31 -5.10
CA PHE A 50 -7.46 2.88 -6.49
C PHE A 50 -6.29 1.91 -6.71
N PHE A 51 -5.14 2.11 -6.05
CA PHE A 51 -4.04 1.12 -6.10
C PHE A 51 -4.43 -0.22 -5.49
N PHE A 52 -5.20 -0.26 -4.41
CA PHE A 52 -5.70 -1.51 -3.84
C PHE A 52 -6.64 -2.25 -4.81
N ILE A 53 -7.55 -1.52 -5.48
CA ILE A 53 -8.42 -2.09 -6.52
C ILE A 53 -7.57 -2.64 -7.68
N LEU A 54 -6.62 -1.87 -8.20
CA LEU A 54 -5.74 -2.31 -9.28
C LEU A 54 -4.89 -3.53 -8.89
N SER A 55 -4.47 -3.61 -7.63
CA SER A 55 -3.74 -4.78 -7.12
C SER A 55 -4.62 -6.02 -7.18
N GLY A 56 -5.89 -5.92 -6.78
CA GLY A 56 -6.87 -7.00 -6.88
C GLY A 56 -7.11 -7.46 -8.32
N VAL A 57 -7.38 -6.51 -9.24
CA VAL A 57 -7.58 -6.80 -10.68
C VAL A 57 -6.38 -7.55 -11.26
N VAL A 58 -5.18 -7.04 -11.03
CA VAL A 58 -3.95 -7.68 -11.59
C VAL A 58 -3.72 -9.06 -10.99
N LEU A 59 -4.05 -9.25 -9.71
CA LEU A 59 -3.90 -10.55 -9.06
C LEU A 59 -4.87 -11.58 -9.63
N ALA A 60 -6.14 -11.24 -9.76
CA ALA A 60 -7.12 -12.13 -10.35
C ALA A 60 -6.71 -12.53 -11.78
N HIS A 61 -6.43 -11.56 -12.63
CA HIS A 61 -6.15 -11.83 -14.06
C HIS A 61 -4.78 -12.45 -14.33
N ALA A 62 -3.71 -12.02 -13.60
CA ALA A 62 -2.35 -12.48 -13.91
C ALA A 62 -1.95 -13.76 -13.21
N TYR A 63 -2.58 -14.12 -12.08
CA TYR A 63 -2.10 -15.21 -11.24
C TYR A 63 -3.08 -16.35 -11.05
N GLU A 64 -4.40 -16.15 -11.19
CA GLU A 64 -5.39 -17.22 -10.98
C GLU A 64 -5.11 -18.42 -11.91
N GLY A 65 -4.88 -18.16 -13.21
CA GLY A 65 -4.49 -19.19 -14.16
C GLY A 65 -3.14 -19.86 -13.86
N ARG A 66 -2.19 -19.13 -13.28
CA ARG A 66 -0.86 -19.65 -12.94
C ARG A 66 -0.86 -20.58 -11.73
N PHE A 67 -1.75 -20.36 -10.77
CA PHE A 67 -1.95 -21.32 -9.66
C PHE A 67 -2.50 -22.65 -10.15
N GLY A 68 -3.33 -22.65 -11.22
CA GLY A 68 -3.76 -23.88 -11.91
C GLY A 68 -2.63 -24.60 -12.66
N GLN A 69 -1.56 -23.88 -13.02
CA GLN A 69 -0.40 -24.38 -13.75
C GLN A 69 0.80 -24.75 -12.85
N GLY A 70 0.61 -24.80 -11.52
CA GLY A 70 1.64 -25.24 -10.58
C GLY A 70 2.45 -24.14 -9.92
N LEU A 71 2.05 -22.86 -10.04
CA LEU A 71 2.64 -21.82 -9.20
C LEU A 71 2.22 -22.06 -7.74
N ASP A 72 3.20 -22.24 -6.86
CA ASP A 72 2.96 -22.35 -5.42
C ASP A 72 2.87 -20.97 -4.75
N GLY A 73 2.37 -20.95 -3.52
CA GLY A 73 2.23 -19.71 -2.74
C GLY A 73 3.56 -19.01 -2.47
N ARG A 74 4.65 -19.76 -2.28
CA ARG A 74 6.00 -19.19 -2.05
C ARG A 74 6.52 -18.49 -3.29
N GLY A 75 6.41 -19.13 -4.45
CA GLY A 75 6.81 -18.55 -5.73
C GLY A 75 6.02 -17.28 -6.06
N PHE A 76 4.74 -17.24 -5.70
CA PHE A 76 3.93 -16.04 -5.81
C PHE A 76 4.46 -14.90 -4.93
N VAL A 77 4.60 -15.15 -3.61
CA VAL A 77 5.06 -14.15 -2.63
C VAL A 77 6.43 -13.59 -3.03
N LEU A 78 7.36 -14.47 -3.41
CA LEU A 78 8.70 -14.05 -3.83
C LEU A 78 8.65 -13.11 -5.04
N ARG A 79 7.85 -13.43 -6.07
CA ARG A 79 7.70 -12.56 -7.25
C ARG A 79 7.09 -11.21 -6.90
N ARG A 80 6.15 -11.15 -5.97
CA ARG A 80 5.56 -9.91 -5.50
C ARG A 80 6.56 -9.08 -4.72
N LEU A 81 7.32 -9.70 -3.81
CA LEU A 81 8.37 -9.01 -3.05
C LEU A 81 9.45 -8.46 -3.98
N ILE A 82 9.98 -9.26 -4.92
CA ILE A 82 10.98 -8.79 -5.90
C ILE A 82 10.47 -7.57 -6.69
N ARG A 83 9.17 -7.52 -6.97
CA ARG A 83 8.56 -6.39 -7.69
C ARG A 83 8.40 -5.13 -6.82
N LEU A 84 8.01 -5.29 -5.55
CA LEU A 84 7.69 -4.17 -4.66
C LEU A 84 8.92 -3.65 -3.91
N TYR A 85 9.83 -4.54 -3.53
CA TYR A 85 10.91 -4.25 -2.61
C TYR A 85 11.92 -3.20 -3.10
N PRO A 86 12.27 -3.09 -4.40
CA PRO A 86 13.12 -2.01 -4.88
C PRO A 86 12.55 -0.62 -4.59
N LEU A 87 11.23 -0.44 -4.71
CA LEU A 87 10.56 0.82 -4.39
C LEU A 87 10.53 1.08 -2.88
N VAL A 88 10.27 0.05 -2.07
CA VAL A 88 10.32 0.12 -0.60
C VAL A 88 11.70 0.59 -0.14
N LEU A 89 12.77 -0.05 -0.65
CA LEU A 89 14.13 0.31 -0.28
C LEU A 89 14.49 1.73 -0.74
N ALA A 90 14.15 2.10 -1.96
CA ALA A 90 14.41 3.44 -2.48
C ALA A 90 13.73 4.52 -1.61
N GLY A 91 12.46 4.35 -1.27
CA GLY A 91 11.71 5.25 -0.41
C GLY A 91 12.29 5.32 1.00
N ALA A 92 12.52 4.16 1.64
CA ALA A 92 13.07 4.08 2.98
C ALA A 92 14.46 4.70 3.09
N LEU A 93 15.35 4.43 2.12
CA LEU A 93 16.72 4.98 2.10
C LEU A 93 16.72 6.49 1.84
N LEU A 94 15.89 6.97 0.92
CA LEU A 94 15.76 8.40 0.66
C LEU A 94 15.21 9.12 1.91
N GLY A 95 14.16 8.57 2.52
CA GLY A 95 13.60 9.13 3.74
C GLY A 95 14.58 9.12 4.91
N LEU A 96 15.35 8.04 5.07
CA LEU A 96 16.43 7.96 6.06
C LEU A 96 17.50 9.02 5.79
N ALA A 97 17.95 9.18 4.55
CA ALA A 97 18.93 10.19 4.16
C ALA A 97 18.44 11.61 4.51
N VAL A 98 17.17 11.92 4.22
CA VAL A 98 16.58 13.21 4.58
C VAL A 98 16.54 13.42 6.10
N ARG A 99 16.20 12.38 6.87
CA ARG A 99 16.20 12.45 8.35
C ARG A 99 17.60 12.65 8.92
N LEU A 100 18.60 11.94 8.39
CA LEU A 100 20.00 12.10 8.79
C LEU A 100 20.54 13.48 8.43
N ALA A 101 20.25 13.98 7.23
CA ALA A 101 20.64 15.33 6.84
C ALA A 101 20.02 16.38 7.79
N LYS A 102 18.75 16.22 8.13
CA LYS A 102 18.08 17.10 9.09
C LYS A 102 18.69 17.00 10.49
N TYR A 103 19.04 15.80 10.94
CA TYR A 103 19.74 15.57 12.21
C TYR A 103 21.09 16.31 12.27
N LEU A 104 21.84 16.34 11.17
CA LEU A 104 23.13 17.04 11.11
C LEU A 104 23.01 18.57 11.16
N VAL A 105 21.93 19.11 10.58
CA VAL A 105 21.71 20.56 10.51
C VAL A 105 21.00 21.08 11.77
N GLU A 106 20.03 20.33 12.29
CA GLU A 106 19.11 20.77 13.33
C GLU A 106 18.74 19.61 14.27
N PRO A 107 19.71 19.10 15.08
CA PRO A 107 19.51 17.88 15.90
C PRO A 107 18.31 17.95 16.83
N ALA A 108 18.02 19.13 17.38
CA ALA A 108 16.89 19.34 18.30
C ALA A 108 15.51 19.19 17.66
N SER A 109 15.44 19.21 16.31
CA SER A 109 14.20 19.08 15.56
C SER A 109 13.91 17.67 15.07
N VAL A 110 14.75 16.69 15.44
CA VAL A 110 14.66 15.30 15.00
C VAL A 110 14.80 14.36 16.18
N ASP A 111 14.24 13.16 16.07
CA ASP A 111 14.43 12.11 17.08
C ASP A 111 15.91 11.76 17.30
N PRO A 112 16.26 11.20 18.46
CA PRO A 112 17.60 10.72 18.73
C PRO A 112 18.11 9.79 17.61
N LEU A 113 19.37 9.92 17.25
CA LEU A 113 19.99 9.19 16.12
C LEU A 113 19.69 7.70 16.13
N ALA A 114 19.73 7.07 17.30
CA ALA A 114 19.40 5.65 17.46
C ALA A 114 17.97 5.34 16.99
N GLN A 115 17.00 6.19 17.30
CA GLN A 115 15.60 6.01 16.87
C GLN A 115 15.45 6.24 15.37
N VAL A 116 16.14 7.21 14.80
CA VAL A 116 16.17 7.46 13.35
C VAL A 116 16.71 6.24 12.61
N LEU A 117 17.80 5.64 13.10
CA LEU A 117 18.38 4.43 12.50
C LEU A 117 17.47 3.22 12.63
N VAL A 118 16.87 3.01 13.81
CA VAL A 118 15.90 1.92 14.03
C VAL A 118 14.68 2.09 13.12
N ALA A 119 14.14 3.32 13.01
CA ALA A 119 13.04 3.61 12.11
C ALA A 119 13.41 3.32 10.64
N GLY A 120 14.62 3.72 10.21
CA GLY A 120 15.14 3.41 8.88
C GLY A 120 15.21 1.92 8.60
N LEU A 121 15.73 1.12 9.53
CA LEU A 121 15.82 -0.34 9.41
C LEU A 121 14.44 -1.00 9.36
N LEU A 122 13.53 -0.64 10.26
CA LEU A 122 12.18 -1.19 10.30
C LEU A 122 11.42 -0.84 9.02
N ASN A 123 11.50 0.41 8.58
CA ASN A 123 10.80 0.84 7.37
C ASN A 123 11.43 0.22 6.10
N ALA A 124 12.75 0.02 6.04
CA ALA A 124 13.40 -0.73 4.97
C ALA A 124 12.97 -2.21 4.96
N ALA A 125 12.69 -2.80 6.12
CA ALA A 125 12.12 -4.14 6.24
C ALA A 125 10.59 -4.16 6.02
N LEU A 126 9.96 -3.03 5.70
CA LEU A 126 8.51 -2.85 5.60
C LEU A 126 7.79 -3.25 6.90
N VAL A 127 8.39 -2.93 8.04
CA VAL A 127 7.83 -3.18 9.36
C VAL A 127 7.37 -1.85 9.96
N PRO A 128 6.09 -1.74 10.38
CA PRO A 128 5.60 -0.54 11.05
C PRO A 128 6.37 -0.29 12.35
N MET A 129 6.65 0.98 12.64
CA MET A 129 7.30 1.36 13.89
C MET A 129 6.33 1.19 15.06
N PRO A 130 6.63 0.34 16.07
CA PRO A 130 5.68 -0.01 17.11
C PRO A 130 5.45 1.10 18.15
N TYR A 131 6.37 2.05 18.23
CA TYR A 131 6.31 3.20 19.13
C TYR A 131 6.45 4.51 18.36
N GLY A 132 5.81 5.58 18.81
CA GLY A 132 5.99 6.92 18.30
C GLY A 132 7.00 7.68 19.14
N SER A 133 7.44 8.78 18.60
CA SER A 133 8.15 9.79 19.33
C SER A 133 7.35 11.10 19.32
N GLU A 134 7.75 12.04 20.15
CA GLU A 134 7.16 13.39 20.15
C GLU A 134 7.41 14.10 18.80
N LEU A 135 8.50 13.80 18.13
CA LEU A 135 8.95 14.44 16.89
C LEU A 135 8.42 13.78 15.62
N THR A 136 8.32 12.44 15.61
CA THR A 136 7.71 11.71 14.48
C THR A 136 6.21 11.53 14.64
N GLY A 137 5.67 11.91 15.79
CA GLY A 137 4.27 11.75 16.10
C GLY A 137 3.84 10.29 16.10
N ARG A 138 2.69 10.04 15.47
CA ARG A 138 2.06 8.70 15.43
C ARG A 138 2.33 7.93 14.14
N ALA A 139 3.19 8.45 13.26
CA ALA A 139 3.49 7.83 11.98
C ALA A 139 4.08 6.43 12.14
N LEU A 140 3.52 5.46 11.42
CA LEU A 140 4.00 4.07 11.40
C LEU A 140 5.27 3.91 10.58
N PHE A 141 5.42 4.73 9.54
CA PHE A 141 6.56 4.75 8.64
C PHE A 141 7.17 6.15 8.61
N PRO A 142 7.89 6.56 9.67
CA PRO A 142 8.35 7.94 9.81
C PRO A 142 9.44 8.35 8.81
N THR A 143 10.15 7.42 8.17
CA THR A 143 11.12 7.75 7.11
C THR A 143 10.43 7.99 5.77
N ASP A 144 9.37 7.24 5.48
CA ASP A 144 8.60 7.37 4.24
C ASP A 144 7.13 7.02 4.51
N GLY A 145 6.31 8.04 4.73
CA GLY A 145 4.89 7.88 5.06
C GLY A 145 4.14 6.92 4.11
N PRO A 146 4.22 7.06 2.79
CA PRO A 146 3.58 6.17 1.82
C PRO A 146 3.80 4.66 2.00
N LEU A 147 4.86 4.22 2.67
CA LEU A 147 5.14 2.79 2.90
C LEU A 147 4.01 2.05 3.63
N TRP A 148 3.14 2.74 4.37
CA TRP A 148 2.00 2.11 5.02
C TRP A 148 1.10 1.37 4.02
N SER A 149 0.86 1.95 2.85
CA SER A 149 0.01 1.34 1.83
C SER A 149 0.67 0.12 1.18
N LEU A 150 1.99 0.14 0.98
CA LEU A 150 2.75 -1.02 0.49
C LEU A 150 2.77 -2.17 1.51
N PHE A 151 2.86 -1.85 2.81
CA PHE A 151 2.72 -2.85 3.87
C PHE A 151 1.36 -3.56 3.77
N PHE A 152 0.27 -2.81 3.68
CA PHE A 152 -1.06 -3.40 3.54
C PHE A 152 -1.26 -4.10 2.20
N GLU A 153 -0.64 -3.65 1.12
CA GLU A 153 -0.63 -4.36 -0.16
C GLU A 153 0.02 -5.74 -0.03
N VAL A 154 1.16 -5.85 0.63
CA VAL A 154 1.82 -7.13 0.89
C VAL A 154 0.92 -8.01 1.75
N LEU A 155 0.32 -7.47 2.80
CA LEU A 155 -0.59 -8.20 3.68
C LEU A 155 -1.83 -8.72 2.93
N ALA A 156 -2.43 -7.91 2.07
CA ALA A 156 -3.56 -8.30 1.23
C ALA A 156 -3.17 -9.42 0.24
N ASN A 157 -1.98 -9.33 -0.37
CA ASN A 157 -1.45 -10.36 -1.25
C ASN A 157 -1.24 -11.70 -0.52
N LEU A 158 -0.71 -11.67 0.70
CA LEU A 158 -0.53 -12.85 1.54
C LEU A 158 -1.89 -13.47 1.94
N ALA A 159 -2.82 -12.63 2.38
CA ALA A 159 -4.17 -13.06 2.74
C ALA A 159 -4.91 -13.68 1.53
N TRP A 160 -4.75 -13.09 0.35
CA TRP A 160 -5.37 -13.62 -0.87
C TRP A 160 -4.86 -15.02 -1.19
N VAL A 161 -3.53 -15.24 -1.20
CA VAL A 161 -2.95 -16.57 -1.47
C VAL A 161 -3.34 -17.59 -0.41
N ALA A 162 -3.28 -17.20 0.86
CA ALA A 162 -3.56 -18.13 1.96
C ALA A 162 -5.03 -18.50 2.07
N LEU A 163 -5.94 -17.56 1.79
CA LEU A 163 -7.35 -17.69 2.16
C LEU A 163 -8.33 -17.63 0.98
N LEU A 164 -8.04 -16.86 -0.07
CA LEU A 164 -9.05 -16.42 -1.04
C LEU A 164 -8.84 -16.94 -2.46
N VAL A 165 -7.61 -17.28 -2.87
CA VAL A 165 -7.26 -17.61 -4.27
C VAL A 165 -8.10 -18.71 -4.92
N ARG A 166 -8.64 -19.64 -4.13
CA ARG A 166 -9.48 -20.76 -4.61
C ARG A 166 -10.91 -20.69 -4.10
N ARG A 167 -11.33 -19.54 -3.61
CA ARG A 167 -12.67 -19.39 -3.03
C ARG A 167 -13.69 -19.02 -4.07
N LYS A 168 -14.92 -19.49 -3.84
CA LYS A 168 -16.04 -19.22 -4.73
C LYS A 168 -16.49 -17.75 -4.61
N THR A 169 -16.99 -17.19 -5.69
CA THR A 169 -17.53 -15.82 -5.76
C THR A 169 -18.47 -15.45 -4.61
N PRO A 170 -19.39 -16.31 -4.13
CA PRO A 170 -20.26 -15.93 -3.01
C PRO A 170 -19.50 -15.58 -1.72
N LEU A 171 -18.39 -16.28 -1.42
CA LEU A 171 -17.58 -15.93 -0.25
C LEU A 171 -16.87 -14.59 -0.44
N LEU A 172 -16.36 -14.31 -1.64
CA LEU A 172 -15.74 -13.01 -1.94
C LEU A 172 -16.75 -11.86 -1.81
N LEU A 173 -17.99 -12.06 -2.24
CA LEU A 173 -19.07 -11.08 -2.06
C LEU A 173 -19.39 -10.85 -0.58
N VAL A 174 -19.41 -11.89 0.24
CA VAL A 174 -19.58 -11.76 1.69
C VAL A 174 -18.42 -10.96 2.30
N VAL A 175 -17.17 -11.29 1.93
CA VAL A 175 -15.98 -10.56 2.41
C VAL A 175 -16.04 -9.09 1.99
N LEU A 176 -16.42 -8.81 0.74
CA LEU A 176 -16.60 -7.46 0.23
C LEU A 176 -17.65 -6.67 1.04
N LEU A 177 -18.82 -7.27 1.27
CA LEU A 177 -19.90 -6.65 2.03
C LEU A 177 -19.47 -6.35 3.48
N VAL A 178 -18.85 -7.32 4.15
CA VAL A 178 -18.36 -7.14 5.53
C VAL A 178 -17.30 -6.05 5.57
N ALA A 179 -16.35 -6.05 4.63
CA ALA A 179 -15.33 -5.02 4.56
C ALA A 179 -15.92 -3.63 4.31
N ALA A 180 -16.92 -3.51 3.40
CA ALA A 180 -17.63 -2.26 3.14
C ALA A 180 -18.36 -1.72 4.38
N LEU A 181 -19.03 -2.59 5.13
CA LEU A 181 -19.73 -2.18 6.37
C LEU A 181 -18.77 -1.74 7.46
N LEU A 182 -17.65 -2.46 7.61
CA LEU A 182 -16.61 -2.10 8.59
C LEU A 182 -15.89 -0.81 8.18
N ASP A 183 -15.61 -0.61 6.89
CA ASP A 183 -14.99 0.62 6.39
C ASP A 183 -15.91 1.82 6.59
N ALA A 184 -17.20 1.68 6.27
CA ALA A 184 -18.22 2.70 6.54
C ALA A 184 -18.33 3.03 8.04
N TYR A 185 -18.24 2.02 8.91
CA TYR A 185 -18.18 2.22 10.36
C TYR A 185 -16.92 3.02 10.76
N CYS A 186 -15.74 2.65 10.22
CA CYS A 186 -14.49 3.37 10.48
C CYS A 186 -14.55 4.82 10.00
N ILE A 187 -15.07 5.07 8.79
CA ILE A 187 -15.26 6.42 8.25
C ILE A 187 -16.16 7.25 9.19
N ARG A 188 -17.25 6.67 9.66
CA ARG A 188 -18.14 7.35 10.60
C ARG A 188 -17.48 7.63 11.95
N HIS A 189 -16.69 6.67 12.46
CA HIS A 189 -16.02 6.75 13.76
C HIS A 189 -14.88 7.79 13.77
N TYR A 190 -14.05 7.80 12.72
CA TYR A 190 -12.90 8.71 12.59
C TYR A 190 -13.24 10.04 11.90
N GLY A 191 -14.42 10.17 11.32
CA GLY A 191 -14.84 11.35 10.56
C GLY A 191 -14.11 11.53 9.22
N THR A 192 -13.33 10.54 8.79
CA THR A 192 -12.56 10.58 7.54
C THR A 192 -12.31 9.18 6.99
N ALA A 193 -12.21 9.06 5.66
CA ALA A 193 -11.73 7.84 5.00
C ALA A 193 -10.19 7.80 4.87
N ASN A 194 -9.48 8.89 5.20
CA ASN A 194 -8.01 8.92 5.19
C ASN A 194 -7.45 8.29 6.45
N VAL A 195 -7.48 6.97 6.53
CA VAL A 195 -7.07 6.16 7.69
C VAL A 195 -5.99 5.15 7.29
N GLY A 196 -5.16 4.72 8.25
CA GLY A 196 -4.20 3.63 8.10
C GLY A 196 -2.72 4.04 8.14
N SER A 197 -2.41 5.33 8.00
CA SER A 197 -1.02 5.83 7.98
C SER A 197 -0.40 6.01 9.36
N ASP A 198 -1.22 6.05 10.39
CA ASP A 198 -0.81 6.27 11.77
C ASP A 198 -1.34 5.17 12.71
N ARG A 199 -0.86 5.17 13.94
CA ARG A 199 -1.19 4.15 14.94
C ARG A 199 -2.65 4.12 15.33
N ASP A 200 -3.29 5.27 15.46
CA ASP A 200 -4.66 5.34 15.95
C ASP A 200 -5.63 4.77 14.92
N THR A 201 -5.27 4.87 13.65
CA THR A 201 -6.10 4.44 12.52
C THR A 201 -5.58 3.15 11.84
N PHE A 202 -4.50 2.53 12.37
CA PHE A 202 -3.85 1.36 11.75
C PHE A 202 -4.84 0.24 11.43
N PHE A 203 -5.66 -0.15 12.41
CA PHE A 203 -6.62 -1.24 12.20
C PHE A 203 -7.77 -0.86 11.27
N ALA A 204 -8.09 0.43 11.14
CA ALA A 204 -9.08 0.91 10.17
C ALA A 204 -8.61 0.77 8.71
N ALA A 205 -7.31 0.62 8.47
CA ALA A 205 -6.82 0.27 7.14
C ALA A 205 -7.25 -1.12 6.68
N LEU A 206 -7.44 -2.08 7.58
CA LEU A 206 -7.79 -3.46 7.21
C LEU A 206 -9.09 -3.55 6.41
N PRO A 207 -10.24 -3.03 6.88
CA PRO A 207 -11.47 -3.05 6.08
C PRO A 207 -11.34 -2.22 4.80
N ARG A 208 -10.72 -1.04 4.84
CA ARG A 208 -10.48 -0.18 3.68
C ARG A 208 -9.71 -0.91 2.57
N VAL A 209 -8.59 -1.52 2.91
CA VAL A 209 -7.74 -2.28 1.96
C VAL A 209 -8.46 -3.53 1.47
N THR A 210 -9.11 -4.27 2.37
CA THR A 210 -9.86 -5.49 2.01
C THR A 210 -10.98 -5.16 1.03
N TYR A 211 -11.73 -4.08 1.26
CA TYR A 211 -12.77 -3.62 0.37
C TYR A 211 -12.22 -3.32 -1.04
N GLY A 212 -11.23 -2.45 -1.16
CA GLY A 212 -10.63 -2.09 -2.45
C GLY A 212 -10.04 -3.30 -3.17
N PHE A 213 -9.27 -4.12 -2.46
CA PHE A 213 -8.60 -5.29 -3.02
C PHE A 213 -9.60 -6.36 -3.52
N VAL A 214 -10.60 -6.73 -2.70
CA VAL A 214 -11.59 -7.75 -3.08
C VAL A 214 -12.52 -7.22 -4.17
N ALA A 215 -12.87 -5.93 -4.16
CA ALA A 215 -13.58 -5.31 -5.27
C ALA A 215 -12.79 -5.49 -6.59
N GLY A 216 -11.48 -5.23 -6.57
CA GLY A 216 -10.62 -5.46 -7.72
C GLY A 216 -10.53 -6.91 -8.16
N VAL A 217 -10.55 -7.87 -7.23
CA VAL A 217 -10.55 -9.31 -7.56
C VAL A 217 -11.84 -9.74 -8.25
N LEU A 218 -12.96 -9.09 -7.95
CA LEU A 218 -14.29 -9.41 -8.52
C LEU A 218 -14.56 -8.74 -9.88
N LEU A 219 -13.76 -7.74 -10.27
CA LEU A 219 -13.81 -7.08 -11.58
C LEU A 219 -13.10 -7.92 -12.66
#